data_11341987fa1a333477fbafc984b4a759
#
_entry.id   11341987fa1a333477fbafc984b4a759
#
_cell.length_a   1.000
_cell.length_b   1.000
_cell.length_c   1.000
_cell.angle_alpha   90.00
_cell.angle_beta   90.00
_cell.angle_gamma   90.00
#
_symmetry.space_group_name_H-M   'P 1'
#
loop_
_entity.id
_entity.type
_entity.pdbx_description
1 polymer ?
#
loop_
_entity_poly.entity_id
_entity_poly.type
_entity_poly.pdbx_seq_one_letter_code
_entity_poly.pdbx_strand_id
1 'polypeptide(L)'
;MNKTLKPLFACLFSGLICTGAAAAEPQVINIKTDGSSMVMSVTSDGEVLFHHFGGRIDDAAPVTGIKSYRRTDHGTDNLAYSTMGGRNFREPALRVTHADGDMNTELRYVSHTTRTLADTNVTRTVIKLTDTNQALDVELFYTAYAEENVITTHAVIRNREKGSIVLHSFYSSSLPVKARSYLLTHLYGAWARESQVDHTLLTHGSKSIESRKQVRTTHTENPAFMITLDSESFDENYGEVIAGALAWSGNFRLNFEVDEFNVLNILAGANPYASDYTLGAGESFTTPEMIYTYSSE
;
A
#
# COMPACT_ATOMS: atom_id res chain seq x y z
N MET A 1 -88.48 13.25 14.57
CA MET A 1 -87.47 12.75 15.50
C MET A 1 -86.28 12.27 14.66
N ASN A 2 -85.35 13.13 14.41
CA ASN A 2 -84.15 12.81 13.62
C ASN A 2 -82.95 12.55 14.53
N LYS A 3 -82.40 11.34 14.48
CA LYS A 3 -81.16 10.97 15.13
C LYS A 3 -80.02 11.12 14.11
N THR A 4 -79.15 12.11 14.31
CA THR A 4 -77.96 12.31 13.60
C THR A 4 -76.83 11.39 14.10
N LEU A 5 -76.29 10.52 13.22
CA LEU A 5 -75.10 9.74 13.45
C LEU A 5 -73.86 10.65 13.19
N LYS A 6 -72.91 10.69 14.14
CA LYS A 6 -71.57 11.29 13.95
C LYS A 6 -70.61 10.21 13.43
N PRO A 7 -69.74 10.53 12.44
CA PRO A 7 -68.70 9.61 12.03
C PRO A 7 -67.52 9.65 12.97
N LEU A 8 -67.05 8.47 13.35
CA LEU A 8 -65.83 8.24 14.13
C LEU A 8 -64.63 8.33 13.16
N PHE A 9 -63.75 9.34 13.34
CA PHE A 9 -62.49 9.43 12.61
C PHE A 9 -61.47 8.51 13.29
N ALA A 10 -61.07 7.42 12.64
CA ALA A 10 -59.95 6.58 13.05
C ALA A 10 -58.66 7.18 12.48
N CYS A 11 -57.82 7.73 13.33
CA CYS A 11 -56.43 8.12 12.97
C CYS A 11 -55.58 6.84 12.85
N LEU A 12 -55.25 6.46 11.63
CA LEU A 12 -54.16 5.52 11.36
C LEU A 12 -52.81 6.20 11.57
N PHE A 13 -52.12 5.86 12.67
CA PHE A 13 -50.74 6.19 12.89
C PHE A 13 -49.89 5.22 12.02
N SER A 14 -49.43 5.68 10.86
CA SER A 14 -48.41 4.98 10.09
C SER A 14 -47.05 5.24 10.77
N GLY A 15 -46.61 4.26 11.58
CA GLY A 15 -45.25 4.25 12.11
C GLY A 15 -44.23 4.09 10.96
N LEU A 16 -43.48 5.16 10.67
CA LEU A 16 -42.29 5.09 9.82
C LEU A 16 -41.24 4.28 10.59
N ILE A 17 -41.09 3.02 10.25
CA ILE A 17 -39.91 2.24 10.70
C ILE A 17 -38.72 2.76 9.87
N CYS A 18 -37.94 3.68 10.43
CA CYS A 18 -36.60 3.99 9.95
C CYS A 18 -35.74 2.73 10.21
N THR A 19 -35.62 1.87 9.24
CA THR A 19 -34.54 0.89 9.21
C THR A 19 -33.25 1.67 9.00
N GLY A 20 -32.55 1.95 10.10
CA GLY A 20 -31.19 2.44 10.03
C GLY A 20 -30.38 1.41 9.22
N ALA A 21 -29.86 1.80 8.07
CA ALA A 21 -28.88 1.00 7.36
C ALA A 21 -27.69 0.82 8.32
N ALA A 22 -27.50 -0.38 8.85
CA ALA A 22 -26.27 -0.73 9.54
C ALA A 22 -25.15 -0.44 8.56
N ALA A 23 -24.18 0.39 8.97
CA ALA A 23 -22.97 0.60 8.17
C ALA A 23 -22.37 -0.79 7.92
N ALA A 24 -22.17 -1.14 6.65
CA ALA A 24 -21.53 -2.40 6.32
C ALA A 24 -20.18 -2.47 7.04
N GLU A 25 -19.89 -3.58 7.69
CA GLU A 25 -18.59 -3.78 8.35
C GLU A 25 -17.47 -3.64 7.29
N PRO A 26 -16.34 -3.01 7.62
CA PRO A 26 -15.26 -2.84 6.69
C PRO A 26 -14.76 -4.22 6.24
N GLN A 27 -14.62 -4.40 4.93
CA GLN A 27 -14.07 -5.64 4.38
C GLN A 27 -12.59 -5.74 4.74
N VAL A 28 -12.21 -6.78 5.48
CA VAL A 28 -10.85 -7.01 5.96
C VAL A 28 -10.09 -7.93 4.99
N ILE A 29 -8.87 -7.55 4.63
CA ILE A 29 -7.94 -8.34 3.83
C ILE A 29 -6.73 -8.63 4.73
N ASN A 30 -6.54 -9.91 5.08
CA ASN A 30 -5.44 -10.35 5.94
C ASN A 30 -4.55 -11.33 5.17
N ILE A 31 -3.32 -10.91 4.87
CA ILE A 31 -2.31 -11.70 4.18
C ILE A 31 -1.34 -12.21 5.23
N LYS A 32 -1.24 -13.54 5.37
CA LYS A 32 -0.56 -14.18 6.50
C LYS A 32 0.54 -15.12 6.06
N THR A 33 1.62 -15.11 6.82
CA THR A 33 2.63 -16.16 6.90
C THR A 33 2.54 -16.86 8.25
N ASP A 34 3.47 -17.74 8.59
CA ASP A 34 3.52 -18.37 9.92
C ASP A 34 3.96 -17.39 11.00
N GLY A 35 4.78 -16.38 10.68
CA GLY A 35 5.31 -15.40 11.63
C GLY A 35 4.78 -13.99 11.48
N SER A 36 4.14 -13.62 10.36
CA SER A 36 3.75 -12.24 10.10
C SER A 36 2.39 -12.08 9.43
N SER A 37 1.87 -10.84 9.46
CA SER A 37 0.63 -10.47 8.77
C SER A 37 0.73 -9.09 8.16
N MET A 38 0.17 -8.92 6.95
CA MET A 38 -0.21 -7.63 6.36
C MET A 38 -1.73 -7.49 6.41
N VAL A 39 -2.23 -6.47 7.10
CA VAL A 39 -3.67 -6.25 7.29
C VAL A 39 -4.10 -4.98 6.59
N MET A 40 -5.11 -5.09 5.75
CA MET A 40 -5.76 -3.99 5.05
C MET A 40 -7.27 -4.03 5.25
N SER A 41 -7.93 -2.90 5.03
CA SER A 41 -9.39 -2.84 4.96
C SER A 41 -9.87 -1.99 3.80
N VAL A 42 -11.10 -2.23 3.38
CA VAL A 42 -11.80 -1.42 2.38
C VAL A 42 -12.79 -0.51 3.09
N THR A 43 -12.69 0.79 2.86
CA THR A 43 -13.63 1.78 3.40
C THR A 43 -14.96 1.78 2.64
N SER A 44 -15.98 2.44 3.19
CA SER A 44 -17.27 2.67 2.50
C SER A 44 -17.12 3.39 1.16
N ASP A 45 -16.07 4.21 1.02
CA ASP A 45 -15.79 4.98 -0.18
C ASP A 45 -14.90 4.22 -1.18
N GLY A 46 -14.55 2.97 -0.85
CA GLY A 46 -13.73 2.10 -1.70
C GLY A 46 -12.22 2.36 -1.63
N GLU A 47 -11.73 3.10 -0.65
CA GLU A 47 -10.29 3.20 -0.41
C GLU A 47 -9.77 1.91 0.24
N VAL A 48 -8.59 1.45 -0.16
CA VAL A 48 -7.90 0.34 0.52
C VAL A 48 -6.87 0.92 1.47
N LEU A 49 -7.11 0.77 2.76
CA LEU A 49 -6.24 1.26 3.82
C LEU A 49 -5.35 0.14 4.35
N PHE A 50 -4.08 0.45 4.53
CA PHE A 50 -3.11 -0.43 5.16
C PHE A 50 -3.07 -0.15 6.67
N HIS A 51 -3.14 -1.18 7.50
CA HIS A 51 -3.23 -1.03 8.96
C HIS A 51 -2.04 -1.62 9.70
N HIS A 52 -1.47 -2.72 9.20
CA HIS A 52 -0.46 -3.46 9.94
C HIS A 52 0.45 -4.25 9.01
N PHE A 53 1.73 -4.21 9.29
CA PHE A 53 2.71 -5.21 8.91
C PHE A 53 3.62 -5.47 10.10
N GLY A 54 3.63 -6.70 10.60
CA GLY A 54 4.31 -7.08 11.82
C GLY A 54 4.01 -8.53 12.19
N GLY A 55 4.11 -8.86 13.47
CA GLY A 55 3.79 -10.18 13.97
C GLY A 55 2.41 -10.68 13.54
N ARG A 56 2.28 -12.01 13.42
CA ARG A 56 1.05 -12.65 12.93
C ARG A 56 -0.18 -12.25 13.74
N ILE A 57 -1.24 -11.90 13.04
CA ILE A 57 -2.57 -11.59 13.56
C ILE A 57 -3.58 -12.54 12.90
N ASP A 58 -4.23 -13.40 13.69
CA ASP A 58 -5.24 -14.33 13.17
C ASP A 58 -6.60 -13.67 13.03
N ASP A 59 -7.02 -12.88 14.01
CA ASP A 59 -8.23 -12.04 13.94
C ASP A 59 -7.84 -10.57 13.68
N ALA A 60 -7.98 -10.14 12.45
CA ALA A 60 -7.59 -8.80 12.01
C ALA A 60 -8.70 -7.74 12.18
N ALA A 61 -9.93 -8.13 12.53
CA ALA A 61 -11.05 -7.19 12.65
C ALA A 61 -10.80 -6.08 13.68
N PRO A 62 -10.21 -6.33 14.89
CA PRO A 62 -9.91 -5.27 15.85
C PRO A 62 -8.91 -4.24 15.32
N VAL A 63 -7.95 -4.67 14.49
CA VAL A 63 -6.91 -3.79 13.93
C VAL A 63 -7.52 -2.79 12.95
N THR A 64 -8.48 -3.23 12.13
CA THR A 64 -9.17 -2.36 11.16
C THR A 64 -10.17 -1.41 11.80
N GLY A 65 -10.62 -1.69 13.02
CA GLY A 65 -11.46 -0.80 13.84
C GLY A 65 -10.70 0.39 14.43
N ILE A 66 -9.37 0.39 14.41
CA ILE A 66 -8.56 1.54 14.82
C ILE A 66 -8.76 2.64 13.78
N LYS A 67 -9.54 3.65 14.15
CA LYS A 67 -9.81 4.79 13.26
C LYS A 67 -8.50 5.50 12.95
N SER A 68 -8.11 5.54 11.69
CA SER A 68 -7.11 6.52 11.26
C SER A 68 -7.72 7.91 11.50
N TYR A 69 -6.96 8.78 12.15
CA TYR A 69 -7.45 10.11 12.46
C TYR A 69 -7.38 10.95 11.17
N ARG A 70 -8.51 11.01 10.43
CA ARG A 70 -8.61 11.83 9.23
C ARG A 70 -8.91 13.27 9.62
N ARG A 71 -7.92 14.13 9.53
CA ARG A 71 -8.17 15.57 9.44
C ARG A 71 -8.42 15.95 8.00
N THR A 72 -9.28 16.94 7.77
CA THR A 72 -9.62 17.43 6.43
C THR A 72 -8.41 18.02 5.68
N ASP A 73 -7.36 18.37 6.39
CA ASP A 73 -6.14 19.04 5.94
C ASP A 73 -4.90 18.12 5.78
N HIS A 74 -5.00 16.84 6.20
CA HIS A 74 -3.84 15.92 6.21
C HIS A 74 -3.92 14.77 5.20
N GLY A 75 -4.96 14.73 4.40
CA GLY A 75 -5.11 13.67 3.40
C GLY A 75 -5.37 12.28 4.00
N THR A 76 -5.07 11.25 3.22
CA THR A 76 -5.14 9.84 3.61
C THR A 76 -3.72 9.29 3.69
N ASP A 77 -3.27 8.98 4.88
CA ASP A 77 -1.86 8.67 5.20
C ASP A 77 -1.48 7.19 5.08
N ASN A 78 -2.43 6.30 4.93
CA ASN A 78 -2.20 4.86 4.96
C ASN A 78 -2.85 4.11 3.78
N LEU A 79 -2.91 4.72 2.60
CA LEU A 79 -3.34 4.02 1.39
C LEU A 79 -2.41 2.84 1.09
N ALA A 80 -2.98 1.68 0.77
CA ALA A 80 -2.22 0.49 0.37
C ALA A 80 -1.43 0.69 -0.93
N TYR A 81 -1.92 1.58 -1.79
CA TYR A 81 -1.22 2.02 -3.00
C TYR A 81 -1.63 3.45 -3.32
N SER A 82 -0.74 4.40 -3.06
CA SER A 82 -1.02 5.82 -3.21
C SER A 82 -0.85 6.29 -4.66
N THR A 83 -1.70 7.24 -5.08
CA THR A 83 -1.63 7.83 -6.42
C THR A 83 -1.53 9.35 -6.33
N MET A 84 -1.11 9.97 -7.43
CA MET A 84 -1.21 11.42 -7.54
C MET A 84 -2.65 11.80 -7.83
N GLY A 85 -3.31 12.35 -6.83
CA GLY A 85 -4.73 12.70 -6.88
C GLY A 85 -5.42 12.38 -5.57
N GLY A 86 -6.72 12.65 -5.52
CA GLY A 86 -7.50 12.47 -4.31
C GLY A 86 -6.92 13.26 -3.14
N ARG A 87 -6.64 12.56 -2.06
CA ARG A 87 -6.15 13.15 -0.81
C ARG A 87 -4.79 12.59 -0.38
N ASN A 88 -3.95 12.19 -1.31
CA ASN A 88 -2.57 11.80 -1.01
C ASN A 88 -1.65 13.03 -1.06
N PHE A 89 -0.97 13.36 0.06
CA PHE A 89 -0.06 14.52 0.19
C PHE A 89 1.40 14.11 0.36
N ARG A 90 1.70 12.81 0.27
CA ARG A 90 3.06 12.26 0.25
C ARG A 90 3.46 11.86 -1.17
N GLU A 91 4.72 11.45 -1.35
CA GLU A 91 5.14 10.91 -2.63
C GLU A 91 4.22 9.75 -3.05
N PRO A 92 3.60 9.81 -4.26
CA PRO A 92 2.70 8.76 -4.70
C PRO A 92 3.46 7.55 -5.23
N ALA A 93 2.94 6.34 -4.98
CA ALA A 93 3.45 5.12 -5.58
C ALA A 93 3.22 5.09 -7.10
N LEU A 94 2.14 5.68 -7.56
CA LEU A 94 1.81 5.79 -8.99
C LEU A 94 1.52 7.25 -9.36
N ARG A 95 2.22 7.74 -10.38
CA ARG A 95 1.97 9.03 -11.00
C ARG A 95 1.85 8.85 -12.51
N VAL A 96 0.70 9.25 -13.05
CA VAL A 96 0.32 9.05 -14.44
C VAL A 96 -0.05 10.39 -15.06
N THR A 97 0.33 10.61 -16.33
CA THR A 97 -0.36 11.54 -17.21
C THR A 97 -1.30 10.74 -18.11
N HIS A 98 -2.60 10.95 -17.96
CA HIS A 98 -3.64 10.29 -18.74
C HIS A 98 -3.66 10.76 -20.20
N ALA A 99 -4.39 10.06 -21.06
CA ALA A 99 -4.41 10.34 -22.49
C ALA A 99 -4.97 11.72 -22.85
N ASP A 100 -5.76 12.33 -21.97
CA ASP A 100 -6.30 13.68 -22.10
C ASP A 100 -5.39 14.77 -21.47
N GLY A 101 -4.27 14.37 -20.86
CA GLY A 101 -3.31 15.25 -20.19
C GLY A 101 -3.58 15.49 -18.70
N ASP A 102 -4.67 14.96 -18.15
CA ASP A 102 -4.92 15.00 -16.70
C ASP A 102 -3.92 14.13 -15.94
N MET A 103 -3.60 14.52 -14.72
CA MET A 103 -2.71 13.75 -13.82
C MET A 103 -3.42 13.27 -12.55
N ASN A 104 -4.70 13.59 -12.37
CA ASN A 104 -5.44 13.14 -11.21
C ASN A 104 -5.85 11.68 -11.37
N THR A 105 -5.35 10.83 -10.51
CA THR A 105 -5.64 9.39 -10.45
C THR A 105 -6.18 9.04 -9.08
N GLU A 106 -7.39 8.53 -9.01
CA GLU A 106 -8.06 8.20 -7.76
C GLU A 106 -8.57 6.77 -7.77
N LEU A 107 -7.75 5.84 -7.27
CA LEU A 107 -8.04 4.41 -7.28
C LEU A 107 -9.09 4.02 -6.23
N ARG A 108 -10.05 3.19 -6.65
CA ARG A 108 -11.07 2.60 -5.79
C ARG A 108 -11.09 1.08 -5.92
N TYR A 109 -11.38 0.43 -4.83
CA TYR A 109 -11.51 -1.02 -4.74
C TYR A 109 -12.64 -1.56 -5.61
N VAL A 110 -12.36 -2.64 -6.32
CA VAL A 110 -13.33 -3.38 -7.12
C VAL A 110 -13.60 -4.74 -6.48
N SER A 111 -12.55 -5.50 -6.22
CA SER A 111 -12.63 -6.85 -5.66
C SER A 111 -11.27 -7.33 -5.17
N HIS A 112 -11.25 -8.40 -4.39
CA HIS A 112 -10.03 -9.16 -4.17
C HIS A 112 -10.31 -10.67 -4.21
N THR A 113 -9.26 -11.43 -4.44
CA THR A 113 -9.28 -12.90 -4.40
C THR A 113 -8.04 -13.39 -3.69
N THR A 114 -8.19 -14.40 -2.82
CA THR A 114 -7.07 -15.13 -2.22
C THR A 114 -7.14 -16.58 -2.64
N ARG A 115 -6.02 -17.12 -3.11
CA ARG A 115 -5.90 -18.52 -3.57
C ARG A 115 -4.62 -19.14 -3.05
N THR A 116 -4.70 -20.37 -2.57
CA THR A 116 -3.51 -21.21 -2.35
C THR A 116 -3.01 -21.67 -3.71
N LEU A 117 -1.72 -21.55 -3.96
CA LEU A 117 -1.10 -22.07 -5.16
C LEU A 117 -0.98 -23.60 -5.04
N ALA A 118 -1.24 -24.30 -6.15
CA ALA A 118 -1.33 -25.75 -6.15
C ALA A 118 -0.05 -26.40 -5.56
N ASP A 119 -0.25 -27.39 -4.67
CA ASP A 119 0.78 -28.21 -4.02
C ASP A 119 1.83 -27.43 -3.21
N THR A 120 1.43 -26.25 -2.68
CA THR A 120 2.34 -25.38 -1.90
C THR A 120 1.66 -24.78 -0.67
N ASN A 121 2.49 -24.32 0.29
CA ASN A 121 2.04 -23.47 1.42
C ASN A 121 2.02 -21.98 1.05
N VAL A 122 1.96 -21.67 -0.25
CA VAL A 122 2.01 -20.32 -0.78
C VAL A 122 0.60 -19.85 -1.10
N THR A 123 0.21 -18.70 -0.57
CA THR A 123 -1.06 -18.05 -0.90
C THR A 123 -0.83 -16.78 -1.71
N ARG A 124 -1.71 -16.51 -2.67
CA ARG A 124 -1.70 -15.27 -3.45
C ARG A 124 -3.00 -14.54 -3.30
N THR A 125 -2.90 -13.29 -2.85
CA THR A 125 -4.01 -12.34 -2.82
C THR A 125 -3.81 -11.31 -3.93
N VAL A 126 -4.87 -11.07 -4.72
CA VAL A 126 -4.90 -10.06 -5.77
C VAL A 126 -6.01 -9.08 -5.44
N ILE A 127 -5.66 -7.81 -5.26
CA ILE A 127 -6.60 -6.70 -5.03
C ILE A 127 -6.73 -5.91 -6.32
N LYS A 128 -7.95 -5.77 -6.83
CA LYS A 128 -8.25 -5.01 -8.04
C LYS A 128 -8.75 -3.62 -7.68
N LEU A 129 -8.12 -2.64 -8.26
CA LEU A 129 -8.46 -1.23 -8.14
C LEU A 129 -8.77 -0.66 -9.53
N THR A 130 -9.64 0.34 -9.60
CA THR A 130 -9.93 1.10 -10.82
C THR A 130 -9.92 2.58 -10.53
N ASP A 131 -9.50 3.40 -11.47
CA ASP A 131 -9.62 4.84 -11.36
C ASP A 131 -11.09 5.26 -11.49
N THR A 132 -11.49 6.29 -10.75
CA THR A 132 -12.87 6.80 -10.75
C THR A 132 -13.20 7.68 -11.95
N ASN A 133 -12.19 8.28 -12.57
CA ASN A 133 -12.34 9.29 -13.62
C ASN A 133 -11.84 8.80 -14.97
N GLN A 134 -10.78 7.97 -14.97
CA GLN A 134 -10.11 7.51 -16.18
C GLN A 134 -10.20 5.99 -16.31
N ALA A 135 -10.01 5.48 -17.52
CA ALA A 135 -10.03 4.04 -17.77
C ALA A 135 -8.66 3.41 -17.45
N LEU A 136 -8.29 3.42 -16.17
CA LEU A 136 -7.05 2.86 -15.65
C LEU A 136 -7.37 1.83 -14.57
N ASP A 137 -6.79 0.63 -14.65
CA ASP A 137 -6.86 -0.38 -13.60
C ASP A 137 -5.48 -0.64 -13.01
N VAL A 138 -5.48 -0.97 -11.71
CA VAL A 138 -4.28 -1.44 -11.00
C VAL A 138 -4.64 -2.72 -10.26
N GLU A 139 -3.86 -3.77 -10.46
CA GLU A 139 -3.95 -5.00 -9.68
C GLU A 139 -2.73 -5.10 -8.76
N LEU A 140 -2.98 -5.17 -7.45
CA LEU A 140 -1.94 -5.37 -6.44
C LEU A 140 -1.85 -6.85 -6.11
N PHE A 141 -0.69 -7.42 -6.31
CA PHE A 141 -0.40 -8.82 -6.03
C PHE A 141 0.38 -8.92 -4.73
N TYR A 142 -0.09 -9.79 -3.83
CA TYR A 142 0.61 -10.17 -2.61
C TYR A 142 0.73 -11.67 -2.58
N THR A 143 1.96 -12.19 -2.51
CA THR A 143 2.21 -13.63 -2.40
C THR A 143 2.88 -13.90 -1.07
N ALA A 144 2.21 -14.65 -0.21
CA ALA A 144 2.71 -15.04 1.11
C ALA A 144 3.28 -16.46 1.05
N TYR A 145 4.54 -16.58 1.40
CA TYR A 145 5.29 -17.81 1.59
C TYR A 145 5.26 -18.12 3.08
N ALA A 146 4.39 -19.04 3.48
CA ALA A 146 4.03 -19.21 4.89
C ALA A 146 5.24 -19.62 5.76
N GLU A 147 5.93 -20.67 5.39
CA GLU A 147 7.06 -21.24 6.13
C GLU A 147 8.29 -20.35 6.14
N GLU A 148 8.55 -19.64 5.02
CA GLU A 148 9.70 -18.74 4.87
C GLU A 148 9.49 -17.38 5.57
N ASN A 149 8.29 -17.10 6.06
CA ASN A 149 7.90 -15.81 6.62
C ASN A 149 8.16 -14.62 5.66
N VAL A 150 7.87 -14.82 4.39
CA VAL A 150 8.11 -13.84 3.33
C VAL A 150 6.80 -13.48 2.64
N ILE A 151 6.62 -12.19 2.38
CA ILE A 151 5.52 -11.67 1.54
C ILE A 151 6.14 -10.89 0.38
N THR A 152 5.85 -11.29 -0.87
CA THR A 152 6.22 -10.49 -2.04
C THR A 152 5.04 -9.67 -2.52
N THR A 153 5.31 -8.49 -3.09
CA THR A 153 4.28 -7.63 -3.67
C THR A 153 4.75 -6.98 -4.96
N HIS A 154 3.84 -6.84 -5.91
CA HIS A 154 4.03 -6.06 -7.13
C HIS A 154 2.69 -5.52 -7.62
N ALA A 155 2.74 -4.56 -8.54
CA ALA A 155 1.57 -3.98 -9.18
C ALA A 155 1.55 -4.29 -10.67
N VAL A 156 0.34 -4.50 -11.21
CA VAL A 156 0.09 -4.52 -12.66
C VAL A 156 -0.80 -3.34 -13.00
N ILE A 157 -0.27 -2.42 -13.79
CA ILE A 157 -0.94 -1.20 -14.24
C ILE A 157 -1.46 -1.45 -15.64
N ARG A 158 -2.75 -1.29 -15.86
CA ARG A 158 -3.41 -1.56 -17.15
C ARG A 158 -4.07 -0.30 -17.70
N ASN A 159 -3.58 0.16 -18.84
CA ASN A 159 -4.21 1.24 -19.61
C ASN A 159 -5.41 0.70 -20.39
N ARG A 160 -6.63 1.15 -20.05
CA ARG A 160 -7.86 0.87 -20.80
C ARG A 160 -8.39 2.12 -21.52
N GLU A 161 -7.64 3.21 -21.49
CA GLU A 161 -7.96 4.41 -22.24
C GLU A 161 -7.77 4.18 -23.74
N LYS A 162 -8.35 5.09 -24.56
CA LYS A 162 -8.23 5.01 -26.02
C LYS A 162 -6.89 5.50 -26.55
N GLY A 163 -6.14 6.25 -25.73
CA GLY A 163 -4.82 6.79 -26.03
C GLY A 163 -3.73 6.21 -25.14
N SER A 164 -2.48 6.56 -25.44
CA SER A 164 -1.35 6.23 -24.58
C SER A 164 -1.34 7.11 -23.33
N ILE A 165 -0.91 6.55 -22.23
CA ILE A 165 -0.65 7.26 -20.97
C ILE A 165 0.85 7.26 -20.68
N VAL A 166 1.31 8.17 -19.81
CA VAL A 166 2.71 8.25 -19.39
C VAL A 166 2.84 7.98 -17.91
N LEU A 167 3.62 6.95 -17.55
CA LEU A 167 3.92 6.61 -16.16
C LEU A 167 5.21 7.35 -15.75
N HIS A 168 5.10 8.25 -14.76
CA HIS A 168 6.22 9.04 -14.20
C HIS A 168 6.79 8.44 -12.93
N SER A 169 5.96 7.74 -12.14
CA SER A 169 6.39 6.86 -11.06
C SER A 169 5.48 5.63 -11.03
N PHE A 170 6.08 4.48 -10.74
CA PHE A 170 5.41 3.18 -10.80
C PHE A 170 6.07 2.21 -9.83
N TYR A 171 5.99 2.55 -8.53
CA TYR A 171 6.58 1.72 -7.50
C TYR A 171 5.86 0.37 -7.38
N SER A 172 6.61 -0.64 -7.00
CA SER A 172 6.10 -2.01 -6.80
C SER A 172 5.24 -2.11 -5.55
N SER A 173 5.51 -1.23 -4.59
CA SER A 173 4.89 -1.29 -3.27
C SER A 173 4.87 0.09 -2.61
N SER A 174 3.84 0.29 -1.78
CA SER A 174 3.71 1.38 -0.81
C SER A 174 3.40 0.75 0.54
N LEU A 175 4.28 0.93 1.52
CA LEU A 175 4.15 0.33 2.85
C LEU A 175 4.19 1.42 3.91
N PRO A 176 3.04 1.87 4.42
CA PRO A 176 2.99 2.76 5.57
C PRO A 176 3.25 1.98 6.87
N VAL A 177 4.15 2.49 7.70
CA VAL A 177 4.56 1.91 8.99
C VAL A 177 4.46 2.96 10.07
N LYS A 178 3.92 2.61 11.25
CA LYS A 178 3.81 3.52 12.39
C LYS A 178 4.55 2.96 13.60
N ALA A 179 5.58 3.66 14.01
CA ALA A 179 6.38 3.37 15.21
C ALA A 179 6.81 4.69 15.87
N ARG A 180 7.50 4.62 17.02
CA ARG A 180 8.04 5.81 17.70
C ARG A 180 9.32 6.32 17.04
N SER A 181 10.13 5.40 16.52
CA SER A 181 11.37 5.70 15.83
C SER A 181 11.66 4.64 14.76
N TYR A 182 12.52 4.98 13.80
CA TYR A 182 12.88 4.15 12.67
C TYR A 182 14.39 4.23 12.42
N LEU A 183 15.11 3.14 12.67
CA LEU A 183 16.52 3.04 12.33
C LEU A 183 16.68 2.28 11.02
N LEU A 184 17.02 2.99 9.95
CA LEU A 184 17.31 2.40 8.65
C LEU A 184 18.73 1.85 8.63
N THR A 185 18.88 0.58 8.28
CA THR A 185 20.14 -0.10 7.99
C THR A 185 20.16 -0.51 6.53
N HIS A 186 21.23 -0.15 5.81
CA HIS A 186 21.43 -0.55 4.43
C HIS A 186 22.90 -0.80 4.08
N LEU A 187 23.12 -1.40 2.92
CA LEU A 187 24.45 -1.71 2.43
C LEU A 187 24.82 -0.79 1.25
N TYR A 188 26.02 -0.26 1.29
CA TYR A 188 26.63 0.49 0.20
C TYR A 188 28.05 0.00 -0.06
N GLY A 189 28.72 0.51 -1.08
CA GLY A 189 30.11 0.12 -1.28
C GLY A 189 30.74 0.73 -2.52
N ALA A 190 31.97 0.25 -2.77
CA ALA A 190 32.76 0.54 -3.93
C ALA A 190 33.52 -0.71 -4.34
N TRP A 191 34.20 -0.71 -5.48
CA TRP A 191 35.05 -1.80 -5.88
C TRP A 191 36.12 -2.08 -4.80
N ALA A 192 36.27 -3.35 -4.40
CA ALA A 192 37.11 -3.82 -3.30
C ALA A 192 36.73 -3.24 -1.91
N ARG A 193 35.54 -2.68 -1.76
CA ARG A 193 34.94 -2.19 -0.50
C ARG A 193 33.43 -2.37 -0.53
N GLU A 194 32.99 -3.55 -0.93
CA GLU A 194 31.56 -3.92 -1.03
C GLU A 194 30.96 -4.11 0.36
N SER A 195 29.65 -4.02 0.44
CA SER A 195 28.82 -4.36 1.62
C SER A 195 29.20 -3.61 2.90
N GLN A 196 29.51 -2.30 2.77
CA GLN A 196 29.66 -1.45 3.95
C GLN A 196 28.28 -1.17 4.55
N VAL A 197 28.16 -1.31 5.85
CA VAL A 197 26.91 -1.06 6.58
C VAL A 197 26.77 0.43 6.90
N ASP A 198 25.60 1.01 6.62
CA ASP A 198 25.21 2.34 7.06
C ASP A 198 23.94 2.28 7.91
N HIS A 199 23.91 3.08 8.97
CA HIS A 199 22.78 3.25 9.86
C HIS A 199 22.31 4.70 9.84
N THR A 200 21.04 4.93 9.59
CA THR A 200 20.44 6.27 9.57
C THR A 200 19.18 6.28 10.43
N LEU A 201 19.14 7.07 11.50
CA LEU A 201 17.91 7.37 12.21
C LEU A 201 17.05 8.26 11.30
N LEU A 202 15.89 7.74 10.88
CA LEU A 202 14.96 8.49 10.05
C LEU A 202 14.22 9.51 10.88
N THR A 203 14.17 10.73 10.38
CA THR A 203 13.42 11.86 10.95
C THR A 203 12.51 12.45 9.88
N HIS A 204 11.69 13.43 10.24
CA HIS A 204 10.82 14.11 9.28
C HIS A 204 11.54 14.48 7.97
N GLY A 205 10.94 14.09 6.85
CA GLY A 205 11.49 14.25 5.51
C GLY A 205 11.76 12.90 4.82
N SER A 206 12.50 12.92 3.72
CA SER A 206 12.77 11.75 2.88
C SER A 206 14.24 11.37 2.86
N LYS A 207 14.52 10.08 3.00
CA LYS A 207 15.80 9.43 2.69
C LYS A 207 15.56 8.46 1.53
N SER A 208 16.41 8.49 0.50
CA SER A 208 16.36 7.51 -0.60
C SER A 208 17.64 6.71 -0.68
N ILE A 209 17.50 5.41 -0.97
CA ILE A 209 18.56 4.53 -1.43
C ILE A 209 18.23 4.23 -2.89
N GLU A 210 19.12 4.61 -3.82
CA GLU A 210 18.80 4.52 -5.23
C GLU A 210 20.00 4.30 -6.13
N SER A 211 19.80 3.58 -7.24
CA SER A 211 20.73 3.55 -8.36
C SER A 211 20.18 4.38 -9.51
N ARG A 212 21.04 5.26 -10.07
CA ARG A 212 20.80 6.04 -11.29
C ARG A 212 21.86 5.73 -12.34
N LYS A 213 22.48 4.55 -12.26
CA LYS A 213 23.64 4.16 -13.08
C LYS A 213 23.21 3.41 -14.34
N GLN A 214 22.21 3.97 -15.02
CA GLN A 214 21.58 3.42 -16.22
C GLN A 214 20.83 2.11 -15.91
N VAL A 215 21.11 1.02 -16.59
CA VAL A 215 20.35 -0.21 -16.56
C VAL A 215 20.94 -1.26 -15.61
N ARG A 216 21.55 -0.88 -14.50
CA ARG A 216 22.14 -1.87 -13.60
C ARG A 216 22.07 -1.47 -12.11
N THR A 217 21.84 -2.46 -11.28
CA THR A 217 22.23 -2.46 -9.88
C THR A 217 23.74 -2.63 -9.78
N THR A 218 24.40 -1.88 -8.93
CA THR A 218 25.85 -1.94 -8.75
C THR A 218 26.19 -2.21 -7.30
N HIS A 219 27.47 -2.51 -7.02
CA HIS A 219 27.99 -2.64 -5.66
C HIS A 219 27.98 -1.31 -4.86
N THR A 220 27.64 -0.19 -5.48
CA THR A 220 27.58 1.12 -4.77
C THR A 220 26.33 1.27 -3.92
N GLU A 221 25.22 0.68 -4.33
CA GLU A 221 23.96 0.69 -3.61
C GLU A 221 23.30 -0.69 -3.72
N ASN A 222 22.78 -1.20 -2.62
CA ASN A 222 22.08 -2.47 -2.59
C ASN A 222 20.57 -2.22 -2.55
N PRO A 223 19.75 -2.90 -3.38
CA PRO A 223 18.29 -2.76 -3.38
C PRO A 223 17.61 -3.46 -2.18
N ALA A 224 18.24 -3.40 -1.01
CA ALA A 224 17.74 -4.02 0.22
C ALA A 224 17.95 -3.10 1.42
N PHE A 225 17.10 -3.29 2.43
CA PHE A 225 17.14 -2.52 3.67
C PHE A 225 16.61 -3.33 4.85
N MET A 226 16.92 -2.84 6.06
CA MET A 226 16.24 -3.21 7.30
C MET A 226 15.80 -1.93 8.01
N ILE A 227 14.59 -1.93 8.59
CA ILE A 227 14.09 -0.89 9.49
C ILE A 227 13.89 -1.51 10.86
N THR A 228 14.67 -1.09 11.83
CA THR A 228 14.43 -1.41 13.24
C THR A 228 13.39 -0.43 13.79
N LEU A 229 12.32 -0.96 14.38
CA LEU A 229 11.22 -0.18 14.93
C LEU A 229 11.44 0.09 16.42
N ASP A 230 11.00 1.28 16.88
CA ASP A 230 10.99 1.68 18.28
C ASP A 230 12.34 1.65 18.99
N SER A 231 13.44 1.64 18.24
CA SER A 231 14.81 1.65 18.75
C SER A 231 15.67 2.66 17.99
N GLU A 232 16.55 3.32 18.71
CA GLU A 232 17.58 4.22 18.18
C GLU A 232 18.96 3.55 18.17
N SER A 233 19.05 2.31 18.65
CA SER A 233 20.26 1.51 18.67
C SER A 233 20.05 0.19 17.92
N PHE A 234 21.12 -0.27 17.31
CA PHE A 234 21.17 -1.57 16.66
C PHE A 234 21.54 -2.65 17.68
N ASP A 235 20.76 -3.77 17.67
CA ASP A 235 21.08 -4.98 18.41
C ASP A 235 20.78 -6.18 17.50
N GLU A 236 21.68 -7.17 17.50
CA GLU A 236 21.58 -8.37 16.68
C GLU A 236 20.69 -9.46 17.31
N ASN A 237 20.31 -9.32 18.57
CA ASN A 237 19.68 -10.40 19.33
C ASN A 237 18.19 -10.22 19.54
N TYR A 238 17.67 -9.01 19.50
CA TYR A 238 16.24 -8.75 19.68
C TYR A 238 15.82 -7.41 19.11
N GLY A 239 14.52 -7.25 18.86
CA GLY A 239 13.88 -6.04 18.37
C GLY A 239 12.93 -6.33 17.23
N GLU A 240 12.05 -5.37 16.95
CA GLU A 240 11.16 -5.47 15.81
C GLU A 240 11.85 -4.93 14.56
N VAL A 241 11.95 -5.77 13.54
CA VAL A 241 12.63 -5.42 12.28
C VAL A 241 11.74 -5.76 11.09
N ILE A 242 11.57 -4.78 10.21
CA ILE A 242 11.05 -4.98 8.85
C ILE A 242 12.23 -4.98 7.91
N ALA A 243 12.42 -6.06 7.15
CA ALA A 243 13.42 -6.11 6.10
C ALA A 243 12.75 -6.17 4.72
N GLY A 244 13.41 -5.60 3.73
CA GLY A 244 12.92 -5.60 2.37
C GLY A 244 14.03 -5.66 1.33
N ALA A 245 13.72 -6.29 0.17
CA ALA A 245 14.62 -6.38 -0.97
C ALA A 245 13.82 -6.30 -2.27
N LEU A 246 14.28 -5.50 -3.23
CA LEU A 246 13.65 -5.40 -4.54
C LEU A 246 14.30 -6.40 -5.50
N ALA A 247 13.49 -7.28 -6.09
CA ALA A 247 13.91 -8.26 -7.09
C ALA A 247 14.09 -7.60 -8.47
N TRP A 248 15.08 -6.71 -8.59
CA TRP A 248 15.35 -5.94 -9.79
C TRP A 248 16.84 -5.68 -9.98
N SER A 249 17.33 -5.89 -11.18
CA SER A 249 18.74 -5.71 -11.54
C SER A 249 19.05 -4.39 -12.25
N GLY A 250 18.04 -3.56 -12.51
CA GLY A 250 18.17 -2.24 -13.15
C GLY A 250 18.29 -1.11 -12.13
N ASN A 251 18.07 0.13 -12.60
CA ASN A 251 17.93 1.28 -11.70
C ASN A 251 16.76 1.07 -10.76
N PHE A 252 16.98 1.30 -9.48
CA PHE A 252 15.97 1.14 -8.43
C PHE A 252 15.90 2.36 -7.52
N ARG A 253 14.80 2.51 -6.83
CA ARG A 253 14.64 3.49 -5.76
C ARG A 253 13.82 2.89 -4.61
N LEU A 254 14.39 3.00 -3.42
CA LEU A 254 13.73 2.76 -2.14
C LEU A 254 13.63 4.13 -1.47
N ASN A 255 12.42 4.63 -1.26
CA ASN A 255 12.19 5.93 -0.63
C ASN A 255 11.52 5.75 0.73
N PHE A 256 12.09 6.38 1.74
CA PHE A 256 11.67 6.36 3.13
C PHE A 256 11.26 7.78 3.51
N GLU A 257 9.95 8.05 3.54
CA GLU A 257 9.40 9.36 3.87
C GLU A 257 8.70 9.31 5.22
N VAL A 258 9.18 10.10 6.18
CA VAL A 258 8.55 10.28 7.49
C VAL A 258 7.77 11.59 7.48
N ASP A 259 6.46 11.52 7.67
CA ASP A 259 5.59 12.68 7.67
C ASP A 259 5.57 13.42 9.03
N GLU A 260 4.80 14.51 9.11
CA GLU A 260 4.64 15.35 10.29
C GLU A 260 3.96 14.65 11.48
N PHE A 261 3.36 13.47 11.26
CA PHE A 261 2.73 12.63 12.29
C PHE A 261 3.61 11.44 12.68
N ASN A 262 4.86 11.43 12.21
CA ASN A 262 5.79 10.34 12.41
C ASN A 262 5.29 9.01 11.83
N VAL A 263 4.62 9.06 10.67
CA VAL A 263 4.30 7.86 9.90
C VAL A 263 5.35 7.70 8.80
N LEU A 264 6.02 6.57 8.79
CA LEU A 264 6.96 6.20 7.73
C LEU A 264 6.18 5.61 6.55
N ASN A 265 6.38 6.14 5.35
CA ASN A 265 5.95 5.52 4.11
C ASN A 265 7.17 4.99 3.34
N ILE A 266 7.18 3.70 3.03
CA ILE A 266 8.24 3.04 2.26
C ILE A 266 7.71 2.80 0.85
N LEU A 267 8.29 3.49 -0.13
CA LEU A 267 8.07 3.23 -1.55
C LEU A 267 9.26 2.47 -2.11
N ALA A 268 9.00 1.37 -2.82
CA ALA A 268 10.04 0.52 -3.39
C ALA A 268 9.70 0.14 -4.83
N GLY A 269 10.65 0.31 -5.76
CA GLY A 269 10.42 -0.04 -7.16
C GLY A 269 11.56 0.31 -8.10
N ALA A 270 11.32 0.11 -9.39
CA ALA A 270 12.22 0.59 -10.43
C ALA A 270 12.30 2.12 -10.39
N ASN A 271 13.50 2.66 -10.60
CA ASN A 271 13.72 4.10 -10.57
C ASN A 271 13.30 4.73 -11.91
N PRO A 272 12.32 5.64 -11.91
CA PRO A 272 11.89 6.32 -13.13
C PRO A 272 12.84 7.45 -13.57
N TYR A 273 13.95 7.64 -12.88
CA TYR A 273 14.89 8.72 -13.18
C TYR A 273 15.31 8.71 -14.66
N ALA A 274 15.06 9.83 -15.34
CA ALA A 274 15.31 10.06 -16.76
C ALA A 274 14.65 9.03 -17.72
N SER A 275 13.54 8.41 -17.30
CA SER A 275 12.89 7.34 -18.06
C SER A 275 11.40 7.26 -17.75
N ASP A 276 10.63 8.23 -18.28
CA ASP A 276 9.18 8.08 -18.30
C ASP A 276 8.78 6.88 -19.18
N TYR A 277 7.77 6.13 -18.75
CA TYR A 277 7.30 4.98 -19.50
C TYR A 277 5.96 5.26 -20.18
N THR A 278 5.95 5.22 -21.51
CA THR A 278 4.72 5.35 -22.28
C THR A 278 4.03 4.00 -22.40
N LEU A 279 2.80 3.91 -21.91
CA LEU A 279 1.98 2.71 -21.94
C LEU A 279 0.85 2.90 -22.96
N GLY A 280 0.87 2.11 -24.04
CA GLY A 280 -0.11 2.20 -25.13
C GLY A 280 -1.52 1.78 -24.69
N ALA A 281 -2.51 2.14 -25.52
CA ALA A 281 -3.89 1.74 -25.29
C ALA A 281 -4.05 0.22 -25.25
N GLY A 282 -4.66 -0.31 -24.19
CA GLY A 282 -4.85 -1.76 -23.99
C GLY A 282 -3.62 -2.50 -23.44
N GLU A 283 -2.49 -1.82 -23.28
CA GLU A 283 -1.27 -2.43 -22.74
C GLU A 283 -1.27 -2.49 -21.20
N SER A 284 -0.36 -3.30 -20.66
CA SER A 284 -0.14 -3.45 -19.23
C SER A 284 1.34 -3.37 -18.90
N PHE A 285 1.66 -2.74 -17.78
CA PHE A 285 2.99 -2.68 -17.19
C PHE A 285 3.00 -3.43 -15.88
N THR A 286 3.94 -4.36 -15.71
CA THR A 286 4.15 -5.10 -14.45
C THR A 286 5.41 -4.58 -13.77
N THR A 287 5.28 -4.13 -12.53
CA THR A 287 6.42 -3.68 -11.73
C THR A 287 7.26 -4.87 -11.23
N PRO A 288 8.54 -4.68 -10.90
CA PRO A 288 9.35 -5.71 -10.23
C PRO A 288 8.71 -6.16 -8.91
N GLU A 289 9.06 -7.36 -8.43
CA GLU A 289 8.62 -7.81 -7.11
C GLU A 289 9.43 -7.13 -5.99
N MET A 290 8.73 -6.63 -4.98
CA MET A 290 9.29 -6.22 -3.71
C MET A 290 9.07 -7.33 -2.69
N ILE A 291 10.11 -7.73 -1.99
CA ILE A 291 10.14 -8.82 -1.02
C ILE A 291 10.18 -8.20 0.37
N TYR A 292 9.34 -8.66 1.27
CA TYR A 292 9.30 -8.23 2.67
C TYR A 292 9.36 -9.42 3.63
N THR A 293 10.01 -9.21 4.76
CA THR A 293 9.93 -10.09 5.92
C THR A 293 9.90 -9.26 7.20
N TYR A 294 9.40 -9.86 8.28
CA TYR A 294 9.34 -9.28 9.61
C TYR A 294 9.92 -10.26 10.63
N SER A 295 10.66 -9.72 11.60
CA SER A 295 11.13 -10.43 12.78
C SER A 295 10.91 -9.60 14.04
N SER A 296 10.66 -10.25 15.16
CA SER A 296 10.57 -9.66 16.50
C SER A 296 11.57 -10.26 17.48
N GLU A 297 12.48 -11.10 16.99
CA GLU A 297 13.54 -11.78 17.77
C GLU A 297 14.91 -11.26 17.39
#